data_f0a3b2b19788e2dc51bb0b98eb7f37ae
#
_entry.id   f0a3b2b19788e2dc51bb0b98eb7f37ae
#
_cell.length_a   1.000
_cell.length_b   1.000
_cell.length_c   1.000
_cell.angle_alpha   90.00
_cell.angle_beta   90.00
_cell.angle_gamma   90.00
#
_symmetry.space_group_name_H-M   'P 1'
#
loop_
_entity.id
_entity.type
_entity.pdbx_description
1 polymer ?
#
loop_
_entity_poly.entity_id
_entity_poly.type
_entity_poly.pdbx_seq_one_letter_code
_entity_poly.pdbx_strand_id
1 'polypeptide(L)'
;MEKRPRLAGRVIAGLLAVLLVLPARAHEGLAAVAQNQNCTVEELLDSGQFTPGDSVSDWFAVAAGCSGEDVRTEGYRKSLSDYVTQKYRKEGGLDSVRATEWHRIALALLALGGDPTDVGKNHIDLIADGTYAWKTTDSLGKQGLNGWIFALIALDSARFAVAQDAAYPREAMLTALLSGQEQNGGFGLAAGSTDVDITAMALQALAPYRNGTVVYDLSGGRRTTVQQALDRALQWLSAQQTENGDFISWGAPNAESTAQVLIALCALGIDPATDARFCKNGVSAADGLARYRLENGLYAHILSDGADLMATQQAILAEEAMERMETGARSLYDFRPPMQDALRTEIAALNDEIDSAGDDALRTQAEALYARYLAVPAEERSYVSTFARLRAALEETGRTLEPEDPAAAYDLRLPTEPSASGSGIVWVAGGAAAVLLLGSGVIVWMRKRKCTK
;
A
#
# COMPACT_ATOMS: atom_id res chain seq x y z
N MET A 1 33.83 -21.85 32.00
CA MET A 1 33.39 -20.44 32.01
C MET A 1 33.26 -19.99 30.56
N GLU A 2 32.10 -20.23 29.98
CA GLU A 2 31.80 -19.89 28.59
C GLU A 2 31.16 -18.50 28.55
N LYS A 3 31.78 -17.59 27.82
CA LYS A 3 31.26 -16.23 27.60
C LYS A 3 30.13 -16.27 26.55
N ARG A 4 28.92 -15.99 27.00
CA ARG A 4 27.78 -15.74 26.10
C ARG A 4 28.06 -14.48 25.28
N PRO A 5 27.81 -14.49 23.93
CA PRO A 5 27.84 -13.28 23.14
C PRO A 5 26.60 -12.44 23.46
N ARG A 6 26.81 -11.24 23.96
CA ARG A 6 25.78 -10.23 24.18
C ARG A 6 25.88 -9.15 23.11
N LEU A 7 24.72 -8.70 22.62
CA LEU A 7 24.50 -7.37 22.01
C LEU A 7 24.93 -7.12 20.55
N ALA A 8 24.61 -7.98 19.61
CA ALA A 8 24.58 -7.54 18.21
C ALA A 8 23.16 -7.52 17.61
N GLY A 9 22.19 -8.22 18.23
CA GLY A 9 20.85 -8.41 17.65
C GLY A 9 19.85 -7.25 17.87
N ARG A 10 20.11 -6.32 18.79
CA ARG A 10 19.10 -5.31 19.18
C ARG A 10 19.10 -4.01 18.35
N VAL A 11 20.14 -3.74 17.61
CA VAL A 11 20.24 -2.45 16.87
C VAL A 11 19.67 -2.55 15.45
N ILE A 12 19.54 -3.76 14.89
CA ILE A 12 19.05 -3.97 13.52
C ILE A 12 17.54 -4.18 13.48
N ALA A 13 16.91 -4.67 14.55
CA ALA A 13 15.45 -4.87 14.62
C ALA A 13 14.65 -3.56 14.52
N GLY A 14 15.23 -2.43 14.88
CA GLY A 14 14.57 -1.12 14.75
C GLY A 14 14.46 -0.56 13.32
N LEU A 15 15.07 -1.20 12.32
CA LEU A 15 15.14 -0.69 10.96
C LEU A 15 14.13 -1.34 10.00
N LEU A 16 13.48 -2.44 10.38
CA LEU A 16 12.57 -3.20 9.52
C LEU A 16 11.10 -3.08 9.91
N ALA A 17 10.79 -2.42 11.00
CA ALA A 17 9.43 -2.22 11.45
C ALA A 17 8.71 -1.14 10.64
N VAL A 18 8.06 -1.56 9.62
CA VAL A 18 7.22 -0.71 8.81
C VAL A 18 5.96 -1.46 8.43
N LEU A 19 4.82 -1.03 9.00
CA LEU A 19 3.45 -1.32 8.61
C LEU A 19 2.58 -2.07 9.62
N LEU A 20 1.35 -1.71 9.95
CA LEU A 20 0.12 -1.41 9.41
C LEU A 20 -1.18 -1.78 10.06
N VAL A 21 -2.33 -1.56 9.79
CA VAL A 21 -3.56 -1.31 10.27
C VAL A 21 -4.90 -1.95 10.02
N LEU A 22 -6.02 -1.60 10.36
CA LEU A 22 -7.19 -2.22 10.96
C LEU A 22 -8.56 -2.11 10.33
N PRO A 23 -9.47 -3.05 10.55
CA PRO A 23 -10.90 -2.92 10.44
C PRO A 23 -11.74 -3.46 11.59
N ALA A 24 -12.98 -3.88 11.35
CA ALA A 24 -13.96 -4.11 12.41
C ALA A 24 -13.48 -5.00 13.56
N ARG A 25 -12.63 -6.01 13.28
CA ARG A 25 -11.95 -6.79 14.32
C ARG A 25 -10.72 -6.12 14.91
N ALA A 26 -10.14 -5.22 14.19
CA ALA A 26 -9.02 -4.44 14.66
C ALA A 26 -9.43 -3.24 15.49
N HIS A 27 -10.68 -2.79 15.38
CA HIS A 27 -11.28 -2.02 16.44
C HIS A 27 -11.12 -2.73 17.78
N GLU A 28 -11.21 -4.06 17.82
CA GLU A 28 -10.99 -4.80 19.05
C GLU A 28 -9.57 -4.62 19.59
N GLY A 29 -8.52 -4.58 18.74
CA GLY A 29 -7.15 -4.35 19.17
C GLY A 29 -6.90 -2.92 19.66
N LEU A 30 -7.21 -1.90 18.85
CA LEU A 30 -7.13 -0.50 19.27
C LEU A 30 -8.15 -0.18 20.36
N ALA A 31 -9.37 -0.70 20.28
CA ALA A 31 -10.35 -0.56 21.34
C ALA A 31 -9.87 -1.19 22.65
N ALA A 32 -9.13 -2.31 22.60
CA ALA A 32 -8.53 -2.90 23.79
C ALA A 32 -7.41 -2.00 24.38
N VAL A 33 -6.59 -1.37 23.53
CA VAL A 33 -5.61 -0.35 24.00
C VAL A 33 -6.34 0.84 24.61
N ALA A 34 -7.36 1.36 23.92
CA ALA A 34 -8.16 2.47 24.39
C ALA A 34 -8.93 2.14 25.69
N GLN A 35 -9.56 0.97 25.77
CA GLN A 35 -10.28 0.50 26.95
C GLN A 35 -9.36 0.30 28.16
N ASN A 36 -8.17 -0.23 27.96
CA ASN A 36 -7.18 -0.37 29.03
C ASN A 36 -6.73 0.97 29.60
N GLN A 37 -6.95 2.05 28.85
CA GLN A 37 -6.61 3.42 29.27
C GLN A 37 -7.83 4.29 29.54
N ASN A 38 -9.04 3.74 29.47
CA ASN A 38 -10.31 4.48 29.57
C ASN A 38 -10.37 5.71 28.64
N CYS A 39 -9.81 5.61 27.43
CA CYS A 39 -9.80 6.68 26.45
C CYS A 39 -10.23 6.17 25.06
N THR A 40 -10.63 7.08 24.20
CA THR A 40 -10.89 6.77 22.78
C THR A 40 -9.58 6.61 22.01
N VAL A 41 -9.64 6.02 20.80
CA VAL A 41 -8.46 5.94 19.92
C VAL A 41 -7.89 7.33 19.62
N GLU A 42 -8.75 8.32 19.42
CA GLU A 42 -8.37 9.72 19.23
C GLU A 42 -7.62 10.27 20.44
N GLU A 43 -8.20 10.11 21.63
CA GLU A 43 -7.57 10.54 22.88
C GLU A 43 -6.24 9.80 23.13
N LEU A 44 -6.16 8.54 22.73
CA LEU A 44 -4.93 7.74 22.82
C LEU A 44 -3.84 8.30 21.89
N LEU A 45 -4.17 8.63 20.64
CA LEU A 45 -3.23 9.24 19.69
C LEU A 45 -2.80 10.65 20.14
N ASP A 46 -3.72 11.42 20.72
CA ASP A 46 -3.45 12.78 21.21
C ASP A 46 -2.91 12.82 22.65
N SER A 47 -2.83 11.69 23.34
CA SER A 47 -2.40 11.60 24.74
C SER A 47 -0.91 11.93 25.01
N GLY A 48 -0.11 12.10 23.93
CA GLY A 48 1.35 12.23 24.01
C GLY A 48 2.09 10.92 24.23
N GLN A 49 1.40 9.78 24.24
CA GLN A 49 2.03 8.46 24.25
C GLN A 49 2.61 8.12 22.85
N PHE A 50 1.99 8.67 21.81
CA PHE A 50 2.46 8.56 20.43
C PHE A 50 3.18 9.84 20.02
N THR A 51 4.38 9.68 19.49
CA THR A 51 5.25 10.79 19.11
C THR A 51 5.27 10.93 17.59
N PRO A 52 4.77 12.04 17.01
CA PRO A 52 4.83 12.27 15.58
C PRO A 52 6.24 12.14 15.01
N GLY A 53 6.39 11.38 13.93
CA GLY A 53 7.69 11.06 13.33
C GLY A 53 8.39 9.85 13.94
N ASP A 54 7.86 9.25 15.00
CA ASP A 54 8.26 7.93 15.46
C ASP A 54 7.58 6.83 14.63
N SER A 55 8.33 5.77 14.32
CA SER A 55 7.84 4.72 13.42
C SER A 55 6.60 4.02 13.96
N VAL A 56 6.61 3.60 15.22
CA VAL A 56 5.48 2.88 15.82
C VAL A 56 4.25 3.78 15.86
N SER A 57 4.44 5.03 16.25
CA SER A 57 3.38 6.01 16.41
C SER A 57 2.70 6.38 15.10
N ASP A 58 3.49 6.66 14.05
CA ASP A 58 2.94 7.02 12.74
C ASP A 58 2.18 5.85 12.10
N TRP A 59 2.65 4.62 12.33
CA TRP A 59 1.93 3.45 11.83
C TRP A 59 0.66 3.14 12.62
N PHE A 60 0.60 3.43 13.92
CA PHE A 60 -0.67 3.45 14.64
C PHE A 60 -1.63 4.53 14.10
N ALA A 61 -1.11 5.66 13.66
CA ALA A 61 -1.94 6.69 13.05
C ALA A 61 -2.50 6.24 11.68
N VAL A 62 -1.68 5.56 10.86
CA VAL A 62 -2.20 4.88 9.66
C VAL A 62 -3.29 3.91 10.08
N ALA A 63 -3.08 3.12 11.14
CA ALA A 63 -4.02 2.16 11.70
C ALA A 63 -5.40 2.77 11.96
N ALA A 64 -5.42 3.78 12.76
CA ALA A 64 -6.64 4.45 13.14
C ALA A 64 -7.40 5.01 11.93
N GLY A 65 -6.66 5.59 10.97
CA GLY A 65 -7.27 6.21 9.79
C GLY A 65 -7.89 5.22 8.79
N CYS A 66 -7.39 3.97 8.75
CA CYS A 66 -7.95 2.96 7.85
C CYS A 66 -9.21 2.28 8.41
N SER A 67 -9.41 2.27 9.72
CA SER A 67 -10.48 1.54 10.39
C SER A 67 -11.91 1.98 10.05
N GLY A 68 -12.08 2.98 9.19
CA GLY A 68 -13.40 3.46 8.75
C GLY A 68 -14.22 4.18 9.82
N GLU A 69 -13.73 4.25 11.06
CA GLU A 69 -14.31 5.15 12.06
C GLU A 69 -13.94 6.60 11.74
N ASP A 70 -14.84 7.53 12.04
CA ASP A 70 -14.57 8.98 12.00
C ASP A 70 -13.59 9.32 13.13
N VAL A 71 -12.38 8.79 13.02
CA VAL A 71 -11.30 9.03 13.97
C VAL A 71 -10.79 10.45 13.72
N ARG A 72 -11.31 11.39 14.48
CA ARG A 72 -10.90 12.80 14.43
C ARG A 72 -9.53 12.99 15.09
N THR A 73 -8.51 12.48 14.45
CA THR A 73 -7.12 12.63 14.88
C THR A 73 -6.51 13.95 14.42
N GLU A 74 -7.28 15.04 14.47
CA GLU A 74 -6.80 16.34 14.01
C GLU A 74 -5.58 16.79 14.82
N GLY A 75 -5.53 16.47 16.10
CA GLY A 75 -4.41 16.77 16.98
C GLY A 75 -3.13 16.07 16.52
N TYR A 76 -3.18 14.76 16.27
CA TYR A 76 -2.01 14.01 15.80
C TYR A 76 -1.60 14.44 14.39
N ARG A 77 -2.55 14.55 13.45
CA ARG A 77 -2.29 15.03 12.08
C ARG A 77 -1.59 16.40 12.08
N LYS A 78 -2.09 17.34 12.91
CA LYS A 78 -1.48 18.65 13.03
C LYS A 78 -0.05 18.55 13.60
N SER A 79 0.14 17.76 14.64
CA SER A 79 1.47 17.56 15.27
C SER A 79 2.45 16.91 14.30
N LEU A 80 1.99 15.98 13.46
CA LEU A 80 2.80 15.36 12.41
C LEU A 80 3.21 16.38 11.32
N SER A 81 2.28 17.25 10.90
CA SER A 81 2.58 18.35 9.96
C SER A 81 3.56 19.37 10.56
N ASP A 82 3.43 19.67 11.84
CA ASP A 82 4.36 20.55 12.57
C ASP A 82 5.75 19.89 12.68
N TYR A 83 5.82 18.58 12.94
CA TYR A 83 7.07 17.80 12.94
C TYR A 83 7.77 17.88 11.56
N VAL A 84 7.07 17.60 10.47
CA VAL A 84 7.59 17.71 9.10
C VAL A 84 8.15 19.11 8.85
N THR A 85 7.36 20.14 9.13
CA THR A 85 7.77 21.55 8.93
C THR A 85 9.04 21.88 9.74
N GLN A 86 9.16 21.38 10.96
CA GLN A 86 10.34 21.61 11.78
C GLN A 86 11.57 20.88 11.26
N LYS A 87 11.41 19.62 10.81
CA LYS A 87 12.48 18.82 10.22
C LYS A 87 13.04 19.49 8.95
N TYR A 88 12.17 19.88 8.04
CA TYR A 88 12.59 20.59 6.83
C TYR A 88 13.31 21.90 7.13
N ARG A 89 12.81 22.67 8.10
CA ARG A 89 13.47 23.94 8.48
C ARG A 89 14.84 23.73 9.11
N LYS A 90 15.05 22.67 9.89
CA LYS A 90 16.28 22.43 10.67
C LYS A 90 17.31 21.62 9.88
N GLU A 91 16.84 20.63 9.12
CA GLU A 91 17.67 19.57 8.55
C GLU A 91 17.55 19.51 7.01
N GLY A 92 16.61 20.25 6.42
CA GLY A 92 16.35 20.27 4.98
C GLY A 92 15.57 19.06 4.46
N GLY A 93 15.09 18.18 5.34
CA GLY A 93 14.35 16.96 5.02
C GLY A 93 14.06 16.14 6.26
N LEU A 94 13.53 14.93 6.09
CA LEU A 94 13.13 14.06 7.22
C LEU A 94 14.27 13.18 7.71
N ASP A 95 15.11 12.67 6.80
CA ASP A 95 16.25 11.82 7.13
C ASP A 95 17.38 12.03 6.09
N SER A 96 18.61 11.68 6.43
CA SER A 96 19.76 11.86 5.54
C SER A 96 19.99 10.71 4.56
N VAL A 97 19.26 9.57 4.72
CA VAL A 97 19.46 8.35 3.93
C VAL A 97 18.14 7.66 3.58
N ARG A 98 17.18 7.64 4.53
CA ARG A 98 16.00 6.78 4.49
C ARG A 98 14.81 7.48 3.84
N ALA A 99 14.52 7.16 2.59
CA ALA A 99 13.33 7.64 1.88
C ALA A 99 12.02 7.14 2.54
N THR A 100 12.05 6.01 3.23
CA THR A 100 10.89 5.45 3.93
C THR A 100 10.33 6.35 5.03
N GLU A 101 11.08 7.33 5.53
CA GLU A 101 10.56 8.34 6.46
C GLU A 101 9.48 9.21 5.79
N TRP A 102 9.73 9.62 4.53
CA TRP A 102 8.73 10.35 3.72
C TRP A 102 7.51 9.50 3.43
N HIS A 103 7.73 8.24 3.02
CA HIS A 103 6.66 7.33 2.63
C HIS A 103 5.72 7.04 3.80
N ARG A 104 6.26 6.70 4.98
CA ARG A 104 5.49 6.43 6.20
C ARG A 104 4.64 7.64 6.59
N ILE A 105 5.26 8.83 6.66
CA ILE A 105 4.57 10.05 7.07
C ILE A 105 3.52 10.45 6.03
N ALA A 106 3.79 10.29 4.73
CA ALA A 106 2.81 10.54 3.68
C ALA A 106 1.58 9.62 3.82
N LEU A 107 1.80 8.32 4.05
CA LEU A 107 0.71 7.36 4.28
C LEU A 107 -0.08 7.67 5.56
N ALA A 108 0.60 8.07 6.64
CA ALA A 108 -0.05 8.47 7.88
C ALA A 108 -0.91 9.73 7.69
N LEU A 109 -0.41 10.73 6.97
CA LEU A 109 -1.20 11.92 6.64
C LEU A 109 -2.42 11.58 5.80
N LEU A 110 -2.28 10.74 4.76
CA LEU A 110 -3.40 10.29 3.93
C LEU A 110 -4.46 9.55 4.74
N ALA A 111 -4.04 8.60 5.57
CA ALA A 111 -4.95 7.83 6.41
C ALA A 111 -5.75 8.71 7.36
N LEU A 112 -5.16 9.80 7.84
CA LEU A 112 -5.80 10.80 8.70
C LEU A 112 -6.53 11.91 7.92
N GLY A 113 -6.75 11.74 6.60
CA GLY A 113 -7.44 12.73 5.77
C GLY A 113 -6.65 14.01 5.52
N GLY A 114 -5.32 13.95 5.62
CA GLY A 114 -4.40 15.04 5.25
C GLY A 114 -3.94 14.96 3.80
N ASP A 115 -3.26 16.01 3.36
CA ASP A 115 -2.64 16.08 2.04
C ASP A 115 -1.10 16.01 2.16
N PRO A 116 -0.45 14.92 1.75
CA PRO A 116 1.00 14.79 1.81
C PRO A 116 1.73 15.60 0.73
N THR A 117 1.01 16.17 -0.25
CA THR A 117 1.60 17.02 -1.29
C THR A 117 1.65 18.50 -0.91
N ASP A 118 1.00 18.86 0.21
CA ASP A 118 0.90 20.26 0.68
C ASP A 118 1.00 20.34 2.22
N VAL A 119 2.16 19.96 2.76
CA VAL A 119 2.34 19.91 4.22
C VAL A 119 2.82 21.25 4.78
N GLY A 120 2.00 21.80 5.67
CA GLY A 120 2.30 23.01 6.44
C GLY A 120 2.32 24.26 5.59
N LYS A 121 2.81 25.38 6.19
CA LYS A 121 2.84 26.69 5.52
C LYS A 121 3.88 26.80 4.41
N ASN A 122 4.80 25.85 4.32
CA ASN A 122 5.88 25.84 3.35
C ASN A 122 5.54 25.00 2.12
N HIS A 123 4.32 24.47 2.04
CA HIS A 123 3.85 23.66 0.90
C HIS A 123 4.81 22.50 0.59
N ILE A 124 5.19 21.72 1.62
CA ILE A 124 6.14 20.61 1.47
C ILE A 124 5.41 19.45 0.79
N ASP A 125 5.94 18.98 -0.33
CA ASP A 125 5.46 17.80 -1.06
C ASP A 125 6.27 16.57 -0.66
N LEU A 126 5.72 15.78 0.28
CA LEU A 126 6.36 14.54 0.75
C LEU A 126 6.35 13.45 -0.32
N ILE A 127 5.36 13.46 -1.22
CA ILE A 127 5.29 12.50 -2.31
C ILE A 127 6.41 12.75 -3.31
N ALA A 128 6.56 13.98 -3.80
CA ALA A 128 7.64 14.32 -4.72
C ALA A 128 9.01 14.05 -4.09
N ASP A 129 9.25 14.61 -2.91
CA ASP A 129 10.55 14.55 -2.24
C ASP A 129 10.94 13.12 -1.83
N GLY A 130 9.97 12.29 -1.45
CA GLY A 130 10.19 10.89 -1.04
C GLY A 130 10.25 9.90 -2.21
N THR A 131 9.79 10.27 -3.41
CA THR A 131 9.67 9.36 -4.54
C THR A 131 10.33 9.87 -5.81
N TYR A 132 9.57 10.36 -6.77
CA TYR A 132 10.04 10.66 -8.13
C TYR A 132 11.04 11.80 -8.22
N ALA A 133 11.09 12.70 -7.26
CA ALA A 133 12.02 13.81 -7.19
C ALA A 133 13.13 13.62 -6.13
N TRP A 134 13.34 12.41 -5.62
CA TRP A 134 14.33 12.09 -4.60
C TRP A 134 15.74 12.60 -4.96
N LYS A 135 16.34 13.33 -4.04
CA LYS A 135 17.66 13.97 -4.23
C LYS A 135 18.58 13.85 -3.01
N THR A 136 18.09 13.27 -1.90
CA THR A 136 18.84 13.23 -0.63
C THR A 136 20.07 12.32 -0.72
N THR A 137 19.96 11.24 -1.49
CA THR A 137 21.09 10.34 -1.78
C THR A 137 21.19 10.07 -3.28
N ASP A 138 22.25 9.38 -3.69
CA ASP A 138 22.51 8.94 -5.06
C ASP A 138 21.52 7.89 -5.59
N SER A 139 20.72 7.28 -4.71
CA SER A 139 19.69 6.31 -5.06
C SER A 139 18.55 6.30 -4.05
N LEU A 140 17.32 6.22 -4.53
CA LEU A 140 16.13 5.99 -3.72
C LEU A 140 16.22 4.67 -2.93
N GLY A 141 16.89 3.65 -3.49
CA GLY A 141 17.17 2.38 -2.85
C GLY A 141 18.43 2.35 -1.97
N LYS A 142 18.99 3.48 -1.54
CA LYS A 142 20.20 3.55 -0.71
C LYS A 142 20.09 2.76 0.59
N GLN A 143 18.92 2.72 1.17
CA GLN A 143 18.62 1.97 2.40
C GLN A 143 18.26 0.49 2.15
N GLY A 144 18.32 0.02 0.90
CA GLY A 144 17.86 -1.29 0.47
C GLY A 144 16.56 -1.24 -0.31
N LEU A 145 15.99 -2.41 -0.58
CA LEU A 145 14.83 -2.56 -1.46
C LEU A 145 13.58 -1.82 -0.96
N ASN A 146 13.46 -1.62 0.36
CA ASN A 146 12.37 -0.86 0.99
C ASN A 146 12.18 0.55 0.41
N GLY A 147 13.24 1.19 -0.04
CA GLY A 147 13.14 2.50 -0.68
C GLY A 147 12.29 2.48 -1.95
N TRP A 148 12.42 1.44 -2.77
CA TRP A 148 11.64 1.25 -3.99
C TRP A 148 10.23 0.75 -3.72
N ILE A 149 10.09 -0.19 -2.78
CA ILE A 149 8.80 -0.76 -2.37
C ILE A 149 7.87 0.35 -1.90
N PHE A 150 8.30 1.10 -0.90
CA PHE A 150 7.45 2.12 -0.28
C PHE A 150 7.28 3.37 -1.13
N ALA A 151 8.22 3.66 -2.03
CA ALA A 151 8.03 4.71 -3.02
C ALA A 151 6.86 4.40 -3.96
N LEU A 152 6.77 3.16 -4.46
CA LEU A 152 5.62 2.74 -5.28
C LEU A 152 4.32 2.75 -4.47
N ILE A 153 4.31 2.18 -3.25
CA ILE A 153 3.12 2.18 -2.40
C ILE A 153 2.63 3.61 -2.13
N ALA A 154 3.52 4.53 -1.74
CA ALA A 154 3.16 5.91 -1.46
C ALA A 154 2.66 6.64 -2.71
N LEU A 155 3.34 6.44 -3.85
CA LEU A 155 2.99 7.09 -5.11
C LEU A 155 1.65 6.62 -5.68
N ASP A 156 1.34 5.32 -5.49
CA ASP A 156 0.13 4.70 -6.01
C ASP A 156 -1.07 4.86 -5.07
N SER A 157 -0.83 5.14 -3.79
CA SER A 157 -1.88 5.18 -2.75
C SER A 157 -3.04 6.13 -3.07
N ALA A 158 -2.80 7.21 -3.81
CA ALA A 158 -3.83 8.08 -4.36
C ALA A 158 -3.58 8.41 -5.85
N ARG A 159 -2.80 7.60 -6.56
CA ARG A 159 -2.41 7.82 -7.96
C ARG A 159 -1.78 9.19 -8.18
N PHE A 160 -0.82 9.55 -7.36
CA PHE A 160 -0.15 10.84 -7.50
C PHE A 160 0.52 11.00 -8.86
N ALA A 161 0.39 12.21 -9.43
CA ALA A 161 1.01 12.54 -10.70
C ALA A 161 2.54 12.64 -10.56
N VAL A 162 3.25 12.27 -11.64
CA VAL A 162 4.71 12.29 -11.70
C VAL A 162 5.16 13.38 -12.65
N ALA A 163 6.23 14.11 -12.31
CA ALA A 163 6.80 15.11 -13.21
C ALA A 163 7.33 14.47 -14.50
N GLN A 164 7.26 15.22 -15.63
CA GLN A 164 7.71 14.71 -16.94
C GLN A 164 9.20 14.36 -16.96
N ASP A 165 10.00 15.11 -16.20
CA ASP A 165 11.45 14.99 -16.06
C ASP A 165 11.85 14.30 -14.73
N ALA A 166 10.96 13.48 -14.16
CA ALA A 166 11.20 12.80 -12.89
C ALA A 166 12.50 11.98 -12.93
N ALA A 167 13.29 12.09 -11.87
CA ALA A 167 14.50 11.28 -11.71
C ALA A 167 14.17 9.79 -11.59
N TYR A 168 13.03 9.48 -10.96
CA TYR A 168 12.54 8.13 -10.75
C TYR A 168 11.07 8.00 -11.19
N PRO A 169 10.77 7.83 -12.50
CA PRO A 169 9.42 7.49 -12.95
C PRO A 169 9.01 6.09 -12.46
N ARG A 170 7.71 5.79 -12.44
CA ARG A 170 7.18 4.48 -11.99
C ARG A 170 7.85 3.29 -12.66
N GLU A 171 8.10 3.36 -13.96
CA GLU A 171 8.78 2.30 -14.71
C GLU A 171 10.19 2.02 -14.17
N ALA A 172 10.95 3.07 -13.81
CA ALA A 172 12.27 2.92 -13.21
C ALA A 172 12.20 2.29 -11.81
N MET A 173 11.21 2.68 -11.00
CA MET A 173 10.98 2.08 -9.68
C MET A 173 10.59 0.60 -9.80
N LEU A 174 9.69 0.25 -10.73
CA LEU A 174 9.30 -1.13 -11.02
C LEU A 174 10.49 -1.96 -11.49
N THR A 175 11.29 -1.43 -12.42
CA THR A 175 12.50 -2.10 -12.90
C THR A 175 13.49 -2.34 -11.78
N ALA A 176 13.70 -1.35 -10.89
CA ALA A 176 14.59 -1.48 -9.74
C ALA A 176 14.07 -2.54 -8.75
N LEU A 177 12.77 -2.52 -8.42
CA LEU A 177 12.13 -3.50 -7.54
C LEU A 177 12.23 -4.91 -8.13
N LEU A 178 11.84 -5.12 -9.38
CA LEU A 178 11.91 -6.42 -10.07
C LEU A 178 13.35 -6.94 -10.18
N SER A 179 14.34 -6.03 -10.32
CA SER A 179 15.75 -6.39 -10.35
C SER A 179 16.23 -6.96 -9.01
N GLY A 180 15.58 -6.59 -7.91
CA GLY A 180 15.86 -7.10 -6.56
C GLY A 180 15.35 -8.51 -6.28
N GLN A 181 14.58 -9.14 -7.20
CA GLN A 181 14.10 -10.50 -7.02
C GLN A 181 15.26 -11.50 -7.14
N GLU A 182 15.43 -12.32 -6.13
CA GLU A 182 16.46 -13.37 -6.09
C GLU A 182 16.09 -14.58 -6.96
N GLN A 183 17.08 -15.47 -7.21
CA GLN A 183 16.86 -16.65 -8.05
C GLN A 183 15.85 -17.64 -7.46
N ASN A 184 15.72 -17.67 -6.11
CA ASN A 184 14.73 -18.49 -5.41
C ASN A 184 13.31 -17.94 -5.49
N GLY A 185 13.11 -16.76 -6.05
CA GLY A 185 11.82 -16.10 -6.23
C GLY A 185 11.45 -15.08 -5.16
N GLY A 186 12.11 -15.08 -4.00
CA GLY A 186 11.86 -14.11 -2.94
C GLY A 186 12.62 -12.79 -3.15
N PHE A 187 12.41 -11.85 -2.25
CA PHE A 187 13.07 -10.56 -2.20
C PHE A 187 13.75 -10.38 -0.84
N GLY A 188 14.81 -9.59 -0.79
CA GLY A 188 15.52 -9.26 0.44
C GLY A 188 15.87 -7.79 0.50
N LEU A 189 16.19 -7.29 1.69
CA LEU A 189 16.60 -5.89 1.88
C LEU A 189 17.88 -5.59 1.09
N ALA A 190 18.78 -6.55 1.03
CA ALA A 190 19.99 -6.52 0.24
C ALA A 190 20.12 -7.82 -0.57
N ALA A 191 20.93 -7.79 -1.63
CA ALA A 191 21.18 -8.96 -2.46
C ALA A 191 21.70 -10.15 -1.63
N GLY A 192 21.13 -11.33 -1.87
CA GLY A 192 21.46 -12.57 -1.17
C GLY A 192 20.86 -12.72 0.23
N SER A 193 19.94 -11.83 0.63
CA SER A 193 19.29 -11.86 1.95
C SER A 193 17.77 -11.99 1.84
N THR A 194 17.29 -13.00 1.11
CA THR A 194 15.84 -13.22 0.94
C THR A 194 15.13 -13.31 2.29
N ASP A 195 14.03 -12.59 2.43
CA ASP A 195 13.30 -12.41 3.68
C ASP A 195 11.79 -12.42 3.43
N VAL A 196 11.00 -12.94 4.37
CA VAL A 196 9.54 -13.05 4.27
C VAL A 196 8.90 -11.67 4.21
N ASP A 197 9.30 -10.76 5.10
CA ASP A 197 8.71 -9.43 5.22
C ASP A 197 8.95 -8.64 3.94
N ILE A 198 10.20 -8.61 3.46
CA ILE A 198 10.56 -7.87 2.24
C ILE A 198 9.88 -8.47 1.01
N THR A 199 9.75 -9.80 0.95
CA THR A 199 9.03 -10.46 -0.14
C THR A 199 7.54 -10.07 -0.12
N ALA A 200 6.90 -10.12 1.05
CA ALA A 200 5.50 -9.74 1.20
C ALA A 200 5.27 -8.25 0.86
N MET A 201 6.13 -7.35 1.34
CA MET A 201 6.05 -5.92 1.01
C MET A 201 6.27 -5.66 -0.49
N ALA A 202 7.18 -6.40 -1.15
CA ALA A 202 7.38 -6.30 -2.59
C ALA A 202 6.13 -6.72 -3.37
N LEU A 203 5.44 -7.77 -2.92
CA LEU A 203 4.16 -8.21 -3.49
C LEU A 203 3.07 -7.13 -3.36
N GLN A 204 3.01 -6.44 -2.21
CA GLN A 204 2.08 -5.33 -2.00
C GLN A 204 2.32 -4.19 -3.01
N ALA A 205 3.58 -3.81 -3.21
CA ALA A 205 3.96 -2.77 -4.16
C ALA A 205 3.70 -3.17 -5.64
N LEU A 206 3.80 -4.46 -5.96
CA LEU A 206 3.59 -4.99 -7.30
C LEU A 206 2.12 -5.32 -7.62
N ALA A 207 1.27 -5.43 -6.60
CA ALA A 207 -0.14 -5.83 -6.78
C ALA A 207 -0.93 -4.97 -7.77
N PRO A 208 -0.80 -3.63 -7.81
CA PRO A 208 -1.48 -2.80 -8.80
C PRO A 208 -1.12 -3.13 -10.25
N TYR A 209 0.03 -3.76 -10.49
CA TYR A 209 0.61 -4.02 -11.81
C TYR A 209 0.44 -5.47 -12.29
N ARG A 210 -0.22 -6.32 -11.50
CA ARG A 210 -0.28 -7.78 -11.71
C ARG A 210 -0.85 -8.22 -13.06
N ASN A 211 -1.81 -7.47 -13.61
CA ASN A 211 -2.46 -7.81 -14.87
C ASN A 211 -1.67 -7.34 -16.11
N GLY A 212 -0.57 -6.62 -15.89
CA GLY A 212 0.28 -6.09 -16.96
C GLY A 212 1.01 -7.17 -17.74
N THR A 213 1.17 -6.90 -19.03
CA THR A 213 1.90 -7.79 -19.97
C THR A 213 3.27 -7.23 -20.36
N VAL A 214 3.62 -6.04 -19.85
CA VAL A 214 4.92 -5.42 -20.09
C VAL A 214 6.04 -6.32 -19.60
N VAL A 215 7.05 -6.50 -20.46
CA VAL A 215 8.26 -7.25 -20.13
C VAL A 215 9.37 -6.28 -19.77
N TYR A 216 9.84 -6.38 -18.54
CA TYR A 216 10.93 -5.56 -18.03
C TYR A 216 12.28 -6.21 -18.33
N ASP A 217 13.18 -5.46 -18.93
CA ASP A 217 14.58 -5.85 -19.12
C ASP A 217 15.38 -5.49 -17.89
N LEU A 218 15.88 -6.51 -17.19
CA LEU A 218 16.54 -6.38 -15.90
C LEU A 218 18.06 -6.51 -16.03
N SER A 219 18.79 -6.11 -15.01
CA SER A 219 20.23 -6.29 -14.93
C SER A 219 20.62 -7.78 -15.11
N GLY A 220 21.77 -8.02 -15.76
CA GLY A 220 22.25 -9.37 -16.06
C GLY A 220 21.49 -10.08 -17.20
N GLY A 221 20.73 -9.36 -18.02
CA GLY A 221 20.00 -9.90 -19.16
C GLY A 221 18.75 -10.70 -18.79
N ARG A 222 18.31 -10.63 -17.55
CA ARG A 222 17.04 -11.23 -17.13
C ARG A 222 15.87 -10.45 -17.69
N ARG A 223 14.80 -11.15 -18.00
CA ARG A 223 13.52 -10.56 -18.43
C ARG A 223 12.38 -11.14 -17.61
N THR A 224 11.41 -10.31 -17.25
CA THR A 224 10.24 -10.76 -16.50
C THR A 224 9.05 -9.83 -16.72
N THR A 225 7.85 -10.35 -16.55
CA THR A 225 6.65 -9.54 -16.30
C THR A 225 6.42 -9.43 -14.79
N VAL A 226 5.58 -8.49 -14.36
CA VAL A 226 5.16 -8.41 -12.96
C VAL A 226 4.49 -9.72 -12.52
N GLN A 227 3.58 -10.26 -13.34
CA GLN A 227 2.90 -11.54 -13.03
C GLN A 227 3.90 -12.67 -12.77
N GLN A 228 4.92 -12.84 -13.62
CA GLN A 228 5.93 -13.88 -13.41
C GLN A 228 6.74 -13.68 -12.14
N ALA A 229 7.00 -12.43 -11.76
CA ALA A 229 7.69 -12.13 -10.51
C ALA A 229 6.80 -12.44 -9.29
N LEU A 230 5.51 -12.08 -9.36
CA LEU A 230 4.52 -12.41 -8.33
C LEU A 230 4.38 -13.92 -8.15
N ASP A 231 4.25 -14.68 -9.24
CA ASP A 231 4.10 -16.15 -9.18
C ASP A 231 5.29 -16.82 -8.46
N ARG A 232 6.52 -16.40 -8.80
CA ARG A 232 7.73 -16.93 -8.14
C ARG A 232 7.78 -16.55 -6.65
N ALA A 233 7.38 -15.32 -6.32
CA ALA A 233 7.39 -14.86 -4.93
C ALA A 233 6.30 -15.55 -4.09
N LEU A 234 5.10 -15.75 -4.63
CA LEU A 234 4.04 -16.51 -3.98
C LEU A 234 4.44 -17.97 -3.74
N GLN A 235 5.08 -18.60 -4.72
CA GLN A 235 5.61 -19.95 -4.57
C GLN A 235 6.67 -20.01 -3.46
N TRP A 236 7.57 -19.04 -3.41
CA TRP A 236 8.59 -18.96 -2.38
C TRP A 236 7.95 -18.72 -1.00
N LEU A 237 7.02 -17.76 -0.84
CA LEU A 237 6.33 -17.51 0.43
C LEU A 237 5.57 -18.74 0.91
N SER A 238 4.83 -19.42 0.04
CA SER A 238 4.12 -20.66 0.40
C SER A 238 5.07 -21.73 0.97
N ALA A 239 6.30 -21.79 0.47
CA ALA A 239 7.32 -22.72 0.98
C ALA A 239 7.95 -22.28 2.33
N GLN A 240 7.81 -20.99 2.72
CA GLN A 240 8.27 -20.48 4.01
C GLN A 240 7.23 -20.62 5.14
N GLN A 241 5.97 -20.91 4.80
CA GLN A 241 4.90 -21.09 5.78
C GLN A 241 5.16 -22.33 6.65
N THR A 242 5.01 -22.17 7.97
CA THR A 242 5.14 -23.28 8.91
C THR A 242 3.87 -24.17 8.90
N GLU A 243 3.96 -25.33 9.52
CA GLU A 243 2.78 -26.22 9.70
C GLU A 243 1.70 -25.62 10.61
N ASN A 244 2.03 -24.57 11.35
CA ASN A 244 1.10 -23.84 12.20
C ASN A 244 0.47 -22.60 11.51
N GLY A 245 0.71 -22.42 10.22
CA GLY A 245 0.14 -21.33 9.43
C GLY A 245 0.94 -20.04 9.46
N ASP A 246 1.82 -19.84 10.42
CA ASP A 246 2.64 -18.64 10.59
C ASP A 246 3.92 -18.67 9.72
N PHE A 247 4.69 -17.57 9.77
CA PHE A 247 5.90 -17.40 8.98
C PHE A 247 7.11 -17.06 9.86
N ILE A 248 8.28 -17.50 9.42
CA ILE A 248 9.54 -17.29 10.12
C ILE A 248 10.33 -16.17 9.47
N SER A 249 10.68 -15.16 10.24
CA SER A 249 11.72 -14.20 9.92
C SER A 249 12.61 -13.98 11.14
N TRP A 250 13.90 -13.65 10.90
CA TRP A 250 14.87 -13.42 11.98
C TRP A 250 15.03 -14.57 13.00
N GLY A 251 14.73 -15.79 12.59
CA GLY A 251 15.00 -17.01 13.37
C GLY A 251 13.86 -17.51 14.24
N ALA A 252 12.70 -16.87 14.23
CA ALA A 252 11.50 -17.33 14.92
C ALA A 252 10.23 -17.03 14.12
N PRO A 253 9.19 -17.89 14.25
CA PRO A 253 7.86 -17.52 13.82
C PRO A 253 7.36 -16.30 14.63
N ASN A 254 6.77 -15.32 13.94
CA ASN A 254 6.34 -14.10 14.59
C ASN A 254 5.08 -13.52 13.92
N ALA A 255 4.39 -12.66 14.66
CA ALA A 255 3.14 -12.05 14.22
C ALA A 255 3.34 -11.11 13.03
N GLU A 256 4.42 -10.31 13.03
CA GLU A 256 4.67 -9.27 12.04
C GLU A 256 4.90 -9.87 10.65
N SER A 257 5.74 -10.87 10.55
CA SER A 257 6.00 -11.55 9.27
C SER A 257 4.74 -12.23 8.73
N THR A 258 3.95 -12.83 9.62
CA THR A 258 2.68 -13.45 9.26
C THR A 258 1.70 -12.39 8.76
N ALA A 259 1.58 -11.26 9.47
CA ALA A 259 0.73 -10.14 9.08
C ALA A 259 1.11 -9.57 7.70
N GLN A 260 2.42 -9.36 7.43
CA GLN A 260 2.87 -8.86 6.14
C GLN A 260 2.46 -9.78 4.98
N VAL A 261 2.54 -11.10 5.18
CA VAL A 261 2.09 -12.06 4.16
C VAL A 261 0.57 -11.97 3.94
N LEU A 262 -0.23 -11.88 5.00
CA LEU A 262 -1.68 -11.74 4.87
C LEU A 262 -2.05 -10.49 4.06
N ILE A 263 -1.42 -9.35 4.36
CA ILE A 263 -1.63 -8.09 3.63
C ILE A 263 -1.28 -8.25 2.15
N ALA A 264 -0.17 -8.91 1.85
CA ALA A 264 0.26 -9.15 0.48
C ALA A 264 -0.74 -10.05 -0.29
N LEU A 265 -1.24 -11.11 0.34
CA LEU A 265 -2.24 -12.00 -0.23
C LEU A 265 -3.53 -11.23 -0.53
N CYS A 266 -4.03 -10.47 0.43
CA CYS A 266 -5.24 -9.65 0.26
C CYS A 266 -5.07 -8.59 -0.85
N ALA A 267 -3.91 -7.93 -0.95
CA ALA A 267 -3.61 -6.99 -2.03
C ALA A 267 -3.65 -7.66 -3.41
N LEU A 268 -3.37 -8.96 -3.46
CA LEU A 268 -3.46 -9.79 -4.66
C LEU A 268 -4.85 -10.46 -4.83
N GLY A 269 -5.83 -10.18 -3.98
CA GLY A 269 -7.14 -10.84 -4.00
C GLY A 269 -7.06 -12.35 -3.76
N ILE A 270 -6.09 -12.78 -2.96
CA ILE A 270 -5.88 -14.16 -2.54
C ILE A 270 -6.34 -14.25 -1.09
N ASP A 271 -7.33 -15.10 -0.83
CA ASP A 271 -7.86 -15.28 0.53
C ASP A 271 -6.88 -16.08 1.41
N PRO A 272 -6.28 -15.45 2.45
CA PRO A 272 -5.32 -16.12 3.31
C PRO A 272 -5.96 -17.19 4.24
N ALA A 273 -7.28 -17.23 4.34
CA ALA A 273 -8.00 -18.20 5.14
C ALA A 273 -8.31 -19.50 4.36
N THR A 274 -8.43 -19.42 3.01
CA THR A 274 -8.95 -20.55 2.22
C THR A 274 -8.03 -20.99 1.07
N ASP A 275 -7.08 -20.15 0.63
CA ASP A 275 -6.20 -20.50 -0.48
C ASP A 275 -5.31 -21.70 -0.14
N ALA A 276 -5.41 -22.76 -0.94
CA ALA A 276 -4.73 -24.03 -0.70
C ALA A 276 -3.19 -23.91 -0.65
N ARG A 277 -2.60 -22.91 -1.27
CA ARG A 277 -1.15 -22.65 -1.22
C ARG A 277 -0.70 -22.20 0.16
N PHE A 278 -1.59 -21.53 0.90
CA PHE A 278 -1.37 -20.95 2.22
C PHE A 278 -2.16 -21.64 3.33
N CYS A 279 -2.55 -22.88 3.10
CA CYS A 279 -3.15 -23.76 4.08
C CYS A 279 -2.26 -25.01 4.25
N LYS A 280 -1.61 -25.19 5.41
CA LYS A 280 -0.71 -26.31 5.71
C LYS A 280 -1.37 -27.19 6.77
N ASN A 281 -1.54 -28.47 6.47
CA ASN A 281 -2.18 -29.43 7.40
C ASN A 281 -3.57 -29.00 7.90
N GLY A 282 -4.29 -28.21 7.10
CA GLY A 282 -5.60 -27.66 7.48
C GLY A 282 -5.53 -26.40 8.34
N VAL A 283 -4.33 -25.83 8.53
CA VAL A 283 -4.13 -24.55 9.24
C VAL A 283 -3.78 -23.47 8.20
N SER A 284 -4.60 -22.45 8.12
CA SER A 284 -4.43 -21.33 7.17
C SER A 284 -3.41 -20.29 7.67
N ALA A 285 -3.00 -19.38 6.78
CA ALA A 285 -2.17 -18.27 7.19
C ALA A 285 -2.91 -17.32 8.15
N ALA A 286 -4.23 -17.16 7.98
CA ALA A 286 -5.07 -16.40 8.92
C ALA A 286 -5.10 -17.03 10.31
N ASP A 287 -5.23 -18.37 10.40
CA ASP A 287 -5.12 -19.09 11.67
C ASP A 287 -3.74 -18.89 12.29
N GLY A 288 -2.68 -18.86 11.47
CA GLY A 288 -1.31 -18.61 11.90
C GLY A 288 -1.17 -17.31 12.66
N LEU A 289 -1.74 -16.22 12.15
CA LEU A 289 -1.74 -14.91 12.80
C LEU A 289 -2.59 -14.90 14.08
N ALA A 290 -3.76 -15.52 14.04
CA ALA A 290 -4.70 -15.54 15.16
C ALA A 290 -4.09 -16.15 16.45
N ARG A 291 -3.06 -17.00 16.35
CA ARG A 291 -2.35 -17.60 17.49
C ARG A 291 -1.62 -16.58 18.37
N TYR A 292 -1.23 -15.43 17.81
CA TYR A 292 -0.52 -14.38 18.52
C TYR A 292 -1.43 -13.41 19.25
N ARG A 293 -2.75 -13.55 19.05
CA ARG A 293 -3.75 -12.69 19.69
C ARG A 293 -3.90 -13.07 21.18
N LEU A 294 -3.77 -12.07 22.04
CA LEU A 294 -3.91 -12.18 23.48
C LEU A 294 -5.38 -11.97 23.89
N GLU A 295 -5.73 -12.38 25.12
CA GLU A 295 -7.09 -12.22 25.66
C GLU A 295 -7.57 -10.76 25.70
N ASN A 296 -6.66 -9.82 25.80
CA ASN A 296 -6.95 -8.38 25.80
C ASN A 296 -7.07 -7.78 24.39
N GLY A 297 -7.03 -8.60 23.31
CA GLY A 297 -7.13 -8.16 21.93
C GLY A 297 -5.83 -7.63 21.31
N LEU A 298 -4.77 -7.48 22.09
CA LEU A 298 -3.45 -7.12 21.58
C LEU A 298 -2.72 -8.35 21.02
N TYR A 299 -1.59 -8.15 20.37
CA TYR A 299 -0.79 -9.23 19.80
C TYR A 299 0.60 -9.28 20.42
N ALA A 300 1.12 -10.50 20.56
CA ALA A 300 2.50 -10.74 20.95
C ALA A 300 3.40 -10.83 19.72
N HIS A 301 4.67 -10.44 19.86
CA HIS A 301 5.69 -10.64 18.83
C HIS A 301 5.92 -12.14 18.55
N ILE A 302 6.19 -12.89 19.60
CA ILE A 302 6.26 -14.35 19.57
C ILE A 302 5.34 -14.94 20.66
N LEU A 303 4.93 -16.19 20.50
CA LEU A 303 3.89 -16.82 21.37
C LEU A 303 4.24 -16.85 22.86
N SER A 304 5.51 -16.73 23.24
CA SER A 304 5.96 -16.70 24.64
C SER A 304 5.93 -15.34 25.29
N ASP A 305 5.70 -14.27 24.49
CA ASP A 305 5.85 -12.91 24.95
C ASP A 305 4.50 -12.30 25.36
N GLY A 306 4.54 -11.18 26.05
CA GLY A 306 3.37 -10.35 26.29
C GLY A 306 3.04 -9.47 25.06
N ALA A 307 2.08 -8.55 25.27
CA ALA A 307 1.67 -7.62 24.22
C ALA A 307 2.85 -6.80 23.70
N ASP A 308 2.93 -6.71 22.38
CA ASP A 308 3.88 -5.88 21.66
C ASP A 308 3.13 -4.89 20.77
N LEU A 309 3.50 -3.61 20.81
CA LEU A 309 2.78 -2.59 20.05
C LEU A 309 3.04 -2.69 18.54
N MET A 310 4.21 -3.17 18.14
CA MET A 310 4.54 -3.35 16.73
C MET A 310 3.81 -4.57 16.16
N ALA A 311 3.83 -5.68 16.89
CA ALA A 311 3.07 -6.87 16.52
C ALA A 311 1.57 -6.55 16.44
N THR A 312 1.05 -5.83 17.44
CA THR A 312 -0.36 -5.43 17.48
C THR A 312 -0.73 -4.60 16.27
N GLN A 313 0.02 -3.53 15.97
CA GLN A 313 -0.32 -2.70 14.82
C GLN A 313 -0.29 -3.50 13.50
N GLN A 314 0.71 -4.34 13.27
CA GLN A 314 0.81 -5.11 12.03
C GLN A 314 -0.29 -6.17 11.90
N ALA A 315 -0.60 -6.85 13.00
CA ALA A 315 -1.67 -7.84 13.01
C ALA A 315 -3.03 -7.22 12.67
N ILE A 316 -3.28 -6.11 13.33
CA ILE A 316 -4.50 -5.35 13.14
C ILE A 316 -4.68 -4.92 11.68
N LEU A 317 -3.62 -4.58 10.94
CA LEU A 317 -3.68 -4.28 9.51
C LEU A 317 -3.95 -5.45 8.63
N ALA A 318 -3.42 -6.58 9.00
CA ALA A 318 -3.72 -7.79 8.28
C ALA A 318 -5.22 -8.12 8.39
N GLU A 319 -5.82 -7.90 9.57
CA GLU A 319 -7.27 -8.04 9.76
C GLU A 319 -8.03 -7.06 8.85
N GLU A 320 -7.60 -5.78 8.74
CA GLU A 320 -8.16 -4.82 7.78
C GLU A 320 -8.06 -5.31 6.35
N ALA A 321 -6.91 -5.70 5.95
CA ALA A 321 -6.73 -6.13 4.58
C ALA A 321 -7.67 -7.29 4.23
N MET A 322 -7.89 -8.21 5.17
CA MET A 322 -8.83 -9.32 4.99
C MET A 322 -10.28 -8.84 4.85
N GLU A 323 -10.74 -7.96 5.74
CA GLU A 323 -12.12 -7.45 5.65
C GLU A 323 -12.35 -6.61 4.40
N ARG A 324 -11.39 -5.78 4.01
CA ARG A 324 -11.48 -5.03 2.75
C ARG A 324 -11.57 -5.94 1.53
N MET A 325 -10.81 -7.02 1.52
CA MET A 325 -10.88 -8.02 0.47
C MET A 325 -12.25 -8.71 0.45
N GLU A 326 -12.75 -9.17 1.61
CA GLU A 326 -14.08 -9.81 1.73
C GLU A 326 -15.22 -8.90 1.28
N THR A 327 -15.15 -7.61 1.59
CA THR A 327 -16.17 -6.63 1.22
C THR A 327 -16.00 -6.05 -0.18
N GLY A 328 -14.94 -6.42 -0.88
CA GLY A 328 -14.57 -5.85 -2.19
C GLY A 328 -14.24 -4.36 -2.12
N ALA A 329 -13.81 -3.88 -0.95
CA ALA A 329 -13.31 -2.52 -0.78
C ALA A 329 -11.92 -2.38 -1.43
N ARG A 330 -11.41 -1.14 -1.50
CA ARG A 330 -10.05 -0.91 -1.97
C ARG A 330 -9.02 -1.58 -1.06
N SER A 331 -7.93 -2.06 -1.65
CA SER A 331 -6.84 -2.65 -0.86
C SER A 331 -6.26 -1.62 0.11
N LEU A 332 -5.56 -2.11 1.12
CA LEU A 332 -5.16 -1.40 2.32
C LEU A 332 -4.55 -0.02 2.10
N TYR A 333 -3.63 0.10 1.16
CA TYR A 333 -2.94 1.36 0.85
C TYR A 333 -3.54 2.14 -0.30
N ASP A 334 -4.70 1.75 -0.80
CA ASP A 334 -5.41 2.52 -1.82
C ASP A 334 -6.37 3.51 -1.15
N PHE A 335 -5.90 4.73 -0.94
CA PHE A 335 -6.66 5.84 -0.35
C PHE A 335 -7.48 6.63 -1.36
N ARG A 336 -7.61 6.15 -2.60
CA ARG A 336 -8.54 6.75 -3.57
C ARG A 336 -9.99 6.67 -3.04
N PRO A 337 -10.88 7.53 -3.52
CA PRO A 337 -12.30 7.44 -3.13
C PRO A 337 -12.85 6.02 -3.32
N PRO A 338 -13.79 5.56 -2.48
CA PRO A 338 -14.39 4.23 -2.61
C PRO A 338 -14.86 3.96 -4.03
N MET A 339 -14.71 2.71 -4.50
CA MET A 339 -15.28 2.30 -5.78
C MET A 339 -16.79 2.46 -5.76
N GLN A 340 -17.36 2.88 -6.91
CA GLN A 340 -18.81 2.88 -7.08
C GLN A 340 -19.36 1.46 -6.94
N ASP A 341 -20.49 1.30 -6.29
CA ASP A 341 -21.08 -0.03 -6.02
C ASP A 341 -21.30 -0.87 -7.29
N ALA A 342 -21.72 -0.22 -8.41
CA ALA A 342 -21.89 -0.92 -9.68
C ALA A 342 -20.57 -1.51 -10.21
N LEU A 343 -19.47 -0.77 -10.10
CA LEU A 343 -18.15 -1.22 -10.55
C LEU A 343 -17.63 -2.34 -9.64
N ARG A 344 -17.76 -2.16 -8.32
CA ARG A 344 -17.39 -3.18 -7.34
C ARG A 344 -18.15 -4.49 -7.57
N THR A 345 -19.46 -4.42 -7.80
CA THR A 345 -20.30 -5.58 -8.11
C THR A 345 -19.87 -6.26 -9.40
N GLU A 346 -19.55 -5.48 -10.44
CA GLU A 346 -19.09 -6.05 -11.73
C GLU A 346 -17.73 -6.74 -11.59
N ILE A 347 -16.79 -6.15 -10.86
CA ILE A 347 -15.48 -6.78 -10.60
C ILE A 347 -15.65 -8.09 -9.81
N ALA A 348 -16.48 -8.09 -8.76
CA ALA A 348 -16.79 -9.29 -8.00
C ALA A 348 -17.39 -10.38 -8.90
N ALA A 349 -18.40 -10.05 -9.71
CA ALA A 349 -19.03 -10.97 -10.64
C ALA A 349 -18.03 -11.54 -11.67
N LEU A 350 -17.13 -10.70 -12.20
CA LEU A 350 -16.07 -11.17 -13.11
C LEU A 350 -15.14 -12.17 -12.43
N ASN A 351 -14.69 -11.88 -11.21
CA ASN A 351 -13.84 -12.79 -10.46
C ASN A 351 -14.54 -14.13 -10.19
N ASP A 352 -15.79 -14.09 -9.73
CA ASP A 352 -16.58 -15.30 -9.42
C ASP A 352 -16.84 -16.15 -10.69
N GLU A 353 -17.20 -15.52 -11.79
CA GLU A 353 -17.46 -16.22 -13.06
C GLU A 353 -16.20 -16.87 -13.62
N ILE A 354 -15.07 -16.17 -13.58
CA ILE A 354 -13.79 -16.71 -14.06
C ILE A 354 -13.30 -17.83 -13.13
N ASP A 355 -13.42 -17.68 -11.83
CA ASP A 355 -12.91 -18.65 -10.85
C ASP A 355 -13.76 -19.93 -10.81
N SER A 356 -15.08 -19.81 -10.85
CA SER A 356 -16.00 -20.95 -10.78
C SER A 356 -16.11 -21.74 -12.09
N ALA A 357 -15.72 -21.15 -13.24
CA ALA A 357 -15.83 -21.82 -14.53
C ALA A 357 -14.85 -22.99 -14.66
N GLY A 358 -15.32 -24.14 -15.13
CA GLY A 358 -14.42 -25.20 -15.64
C GLY A 358 -13.70 -24.74 -16.91
N ASP A 359 -12.53 -25.30 -17.20
CA ASP A 359 -11.64 -24.83 -18.28
C ASP A 359 -12.32 -24.79 -19.66
N ASP A 360 -13.16 -25.78 -20.03
CA ASP A 360 -13.90 -25.76 -21.29
C ASP A 360 -14.96 -24.65 -21.34
N ALA A 361 -15.66 -24.43 -20.23
CA ALA A 361 -16.64 -23.35 -20.10
C ALA A 361 -15.95 -21.99 -20.17
N LEU A 362 -14.83 -21.85 -19.48
CA LEU A 362 -14.04 -20.61 -19.48
C LEU A 362 -13.55 -20.27 -20.90
N ARG A 363 -12.99 -21.24 -21.65
CA ARG A 363 -12.59 -21.04 -23.05
C ARG A 363 -13.76 -20.59 -23.93
N THR A 364 -14.94 -21.18 -23.73
CA THR A 364 -16.14 -20.82 -24.48
C THR A 364 -16.60 -19.38 -24.22
N GLN A 365 -16.46 -18.89 -23.00
CA GLN A 365 -16.93 -17.57 -22.56
C GLN A 365 -15.83 -16.50 -22.58
N ALA A 366 -14.58 -16.89 -22.87
CA ALA A 366 -13.41 -16.06 -22.67
C ALA A 366 -13.49 -14.68 -23.36
N GLU A 367 -13.98 -14.63 -24.61
CA GLU A 367 -14.13 -13.37 -25.35
C GLU A 367 -15.17 -12.43 -24.69
N ALA A 368 -16.28 -12.98 -24.18
CA ALA A 368 -17.31 -12.17 -23.51
C ALA A 368 -16.79 -11.64 -22.16
N LEU A 369 -16.11 -12.46 -21.38
CA LEU A 369 -15.49 -12.08 -20.12
C LEU A 369 -14.37 -11.05 -20.35
N TYR A 370 -13.59 -11.20 -21.39
CA TYR A 370 -12.53 -10.24 -21.74
C TYR A 370 -13.11 -8.88 -22.16
N ALA A 371 -14.23 -8.87 -22.91
CA ALA A 371 -14.91 -7.61 -23.24
C ALA A 371 -15.38 -6.87 -21.96
N ARG A 372 -15.88 -7.61 -20.96
CA ARG A 372 -16.26 -7.03 -19.65
C ARG A 372 -15.03 -6.55 -18.88
N TYR A 373 -13.95 -7.31 -18.87
CA TYR A 373 -12.67 -6.88 -18.28
C TYR A 373 -12.18 -5.56 -18.89
N LEU A 374 -12.23 -5.42 -20.22
CA LEU A 374 -11.82 -4.19 -20.90
C LEU A 374 -12.74 -2.99 -20.59
N ALA A 375 -13.99 -3.23 -20.21
CA ALA A 375 -14.92 -2.19 -19.76
C ALA A 375 -14.61 -1.68 -18.33
N VAL A 376 -13.87 -2.44 -17.53
CA VAL A 376 -13.34 -1.98 -16.26
C VAL A 376 -12.31 -0.86 -16.50
N PRO A 377 -12.39 0.31 -15.82
CA PRO A 377 -11.38 1.35 -15.92
C PRO A 377 -9.97 0.79 -15.71
N ALA A 378 -9.02 1.23 -16.53
CA ALA A 378 -7.67 0.65 -16.54
C ALA A 378 -7.00 0.64 -15.16
N GLU A 379 -7.19 1.71 -14.37
CA GLU A 379 -6.68 1.86 -13.01
C GLU A 379 -7.37 0.96 -11.97
N GLU A 380 -8.47 0.31 -12.33
CA GLU A 380 -9.20 -0.61 -11.45
C GLU A 380 -9.04 -2.08 -11.86
N ARG A 381 -8.45 -2.34 -13.02
CA ARG A 381 -8.31 -3.70 -13.56
C ARG A 381 -7.50 -4.64 -12.67
N SER A 382 -6.61 -4.10 -11.84
CA SER A 382 -5.87 -4.89 -10.86
C SER A 382 -6.78 -5.60 -9.84
N TYR A 383 -8.00 -5.13 -9.63
CA TYR A 383 -9.00 -5.78 -8.77
C TYR A 383 -9.68 -7.00 -9.44
N VAL A 384 -9.53 -7.19 -10.75
CA VAL A 384 -9.89 -8.46 -11.41
C VAL A 384 -8.75 -9.45 -11.17
N SER A 385 -8.76 -10.08 -10.01
CA SER A 385 -7.68 -10.93 -9.50
C SER A 385 -7.52 -12.24 -10.28
N THR A 386 -8.55 -12.67 -10.96
CA THR A 386 -8.61 -13.88 -11.76
C THR A 386 -8.19 -13.68 -13.23
N PHE A 387 -7.79 -12.46 -13.62
CA PHE A 387 -7.47 -12.13 -15.02
C PHE A 387 -6.37 -13.03 -15.63
N ALA A 388 -5.39 -13.46 -14.85
CA ALA A 388 -4.35 -14.36 -15.32
C ALA A 388 -4.93 -15.69 -15.87
N ARG A 389 -5.97 -16.21 -15.22
CA ARG A 389 -6.69 -17.42 -15.67
C ARG A 389 -7.49 -17.17 -16.94
N LEU A 390 -8.18 -16.04 -17.03
CA LEU A 390 -8.89 -15.61 -18.24
C LEU A 390 -7.92 -15.44 -19.41
N ARG A 391 -6.77 -14.80 -19.18
CA ARG A 391 -5.73 -14.62 -20.20
C ARG A 391 -5.22 -15.95 -20.74
N ALA A 392 -4.91 -16.90 -19.86
CA ALA A 392 -4.49 -18.24 -20.27
C ALA A 392 -5.54 -18.93 -21.17
N ALA A 393 -6.82 -18.85 -20.80
CA ALA A 393 -7.91 -19.40 -21.59
C ALA A 393 -8.02 -18.74 -22.98
N LEU A 394 -7.82 -17.43 -23.08
CA LEU A 394 -7.81 -16.70 -24.36
C LEU A 394 -6.62 -17.11 -25.24
N GLU A 395 -5.44 -17.22 -24.67
CA GLU A 395 -4.22 -17.66 -25.40
C GLU A 395 -4.37 -19.08 -25.93
N GLU A 396 -4.99 -20.01 -25.20
CA GLU A 396 -5.31 -21.36 -25.64
C GLU A 396 -6.27 -21.40 -26.86
N THR A 397 -7.13 -20.38 -27.01
CA THR A 397 -7.98 -20.24 -28.19
C THR A 397 -7.24 -19.63 -29.40
N GLY A 398 -5.96 -19.29 -29.25
CA GLY A 398 -5.15 -18.64 -30.28
C GLY A 398 -5.32 -17.14 -30.34
N ARG A 399 -5.95 -16.54 -29.35
CA ARG A 399 -6.11 -15.07 -29.24
C ARG A 399 -4.79 -14.43 -28.85
N THR A 400 -4.34 -13.45 -29.64
CA THR A 400 -3.27 -12.52 -29.23
C THR A 400 -3.91 -11.33 -28.52
N LEU A 401 -3.51 -11.08 -27.28
CA LEU A 401 -3.98 -9.93 -26.50
C LEU A 401 -3.14 -8.69 -26.82
N GLU A 402 -3.78 -7.53 -26.82
CA GLU A 402 -3.06 -6.28 -26.87
C GLU A 402 -2.21 -6.13 -25.59
N PRO A 403 -0.99 -5.57 -25.71
CA PRO A 403 -0.17 -5.30 -24.54
C PRO A 403 -0.89 -4.38 -23.56
N GLU A 404 -0.88 -4.74 -22.29
CA GLU A 404 -1.44 -3.94 -21.20
C GLU A 404 -0.34 -3.47 -20.28
N ASP A 405 -0.28 -2.14 -20.06
CA ASP A 405 0.64 -1.50 -19.13
C ASP A 405 -0.15 -0.81 -18.01
N PRO A 406 -0.36 -1.48 -16.86
CA PRO A 406 -1.01 -0.85 -15.73
C PRO A 406 -0.26 0.38 -15.20
N ALA A 407 1.07 0.43 -15.33
CA ALA A 407 1.84 1.59 -14.92
C ALA A 407 1.40 2.86 -15.68
N ALA A 408 1.02 2.73 -16.95
CA ALA A 408 0.48 3.84 -17.73
C ALA A 408 -0.87 4.35 -17.17
N ALA A 409 -1.72 3.46 -16.62
CA ALA A 409 -2.97 3.84 -15.98
C ALA A 409 -2.76 4.59 -14.66
N TYR A 410 -1.68 4.26 -13.93
CA TYR A 410 -1.27 4.95 -12.70
C TYR A 410 -0.38 6.17 -12.97
N ASP A 411 0.31 6.22 -14.10
CA ASP A 411 1.32 7.24 -14.39
C ASP A 411 0.67 8.54 -14.92
N LEU A 412 -0.09 9.19 -14.07
CA LEU A 412 -0.54 10.55 -14.33
C LEU A 412 0.69 11.45 -14.41
N ARG A 413 0.84 12.18 -15.53
CA ARG A 413 1.96 13.13 -15.71
C ARG A 413 1.50 14.54 -15.39
N LEU A 414 2.30 15.23 -14.58
CA LEU A 414 2.11 16.66 -14.38
C LEU A 414 2.32 17.39 -15.73
N PRO A 415 1.48 18.40 -16.05
CA PRO A 415 1.70 19.21 -17.23
C PRO A 415 3.11 19.82 -17.18
N THR A 416 3.82 19.81 -18.30
CA THR A 416 5.05 20.59 -18.41
C THR A 416 4.70 22.06 -18.26
N GLU A 417 5.35 22.76 -17.33
CA GLU A 417 5.23 24.21 -17.27
C GLU A 417 5.64 24.79 -18.64
N PRO A 418 4.82 25.66 -19.26
CA PRO A 418 5.24 26.31 -20.48
C PRO A 418 6.52 27.07 -20.17
N SER A 419 7.62 26.78 -20.90
CA SER A 419 8.87 27.49 -20.78
C SER A 419 8.56 29.00 -20.86
N ALA A 420 9.03 29.74 -19.86
CA ALA A 420 8.76 31.20 -19.75
C ALA A 420 9.45 32.00 -20.84
N SER A 421 9.01 31.83 -22.09
CA SER A 421 9.38 32.62 -23.25
C SER A 421 8.12 33.01 -24.02
N GLY A 422 7.42 34.02 -23.51
CA GLY A 422 6.27 34.60 -24.20
C GLY A 422 5.20 35.09 -23.23
N SER A 423 5.07 36.38 -23.09
CA SER A 423 4.02 37.05 -22.34
C SER A 423 2.62 36.62 -22.81
N GLY A 424 2.00 35.70 -22.10
CA GLY A 424 0.62 35.27 -22.31
C GLY A 424 0.02 34.84 -21.00
N ILE A 425 -1.10 35.42 -20.65
CA ILE A 425 -1.86 35.10 -19.44
C ILE A 425 -2.29 33.62 -19.51
N VAL A 426 -1.74 32.77 -18.65
CA VAL A 426 -2.12 31.36 -18.55
C VAL A 426 -3.20 31.23 -17.48
N TRP A 427 -4.37 30.73 -17.87
CA TRP A 427 -5.38 30.28 -16.94
C TRP A 427 -4.99 28.88 -16.44
N VAL A 428 -4.69 28.76 -15.16
CA VAL A 428 -4.53 27.45 -14.52
C VAL A 428 -5.91 26.82 -14.37
N ALA A 429 -6.19 25.85 -15.23
CA ALA A 429 -7.37 24.99 -15.07
C ALA A 429 -7.03 23.86 -14.11
N GLY A 430 -7.35 24.02 -12.83
CA GLY A 430 -7.41 22.92 -11.89
C GLY A 430 -8.46 21.92 -12.37
N GLY A 431 -8.06 20.66 -12.56
CA GLY A 431 -8.93 19.59 -13.04
C GLY A 431 -9.95 19.15 -12.00
N ALA A 432 -11.04 19.88 -11.88
CA ALA A 432 -12.29 19.36 -11.31
C ALA A 432 -13.19 19.03 -12.49
N ALA A 433 -13.65 17.80 -12.60
CA ALA A 433 -14.65 17.37 -13.59
C ALA A 433 -15.95 18.14 -13.34
N ALA A 434 -16.21 19.16 -14.14
CA ALA A 434 -17.45 19.91 -14.10
C ALA A 434 -18.53 19.16 -14.86
N VAL A 435 -19.48 18.59 -14.14
CA VAL A 435 -20.76 18.17 -14.70
C VAL A 435 -21.52 19.44 -15.12
N LEU A 436 -21.69 19.62 -16.41
CA LEU A 436 -22.54 20.67 -16.99
C LEU A 436 -24.01 20.38 -16.70
N LEU A 437 -24.59 21.05 -15.71
CA LEU A 437 -26.02 21.26 -15.61
C LEU A 437 -26.34 22.65 -16.16
N LEU A 438 -26.92 22.66 -17.35
CA LEU A 438 -27.57 23.83 -17.92
C LEU A 438 -28.88 24.11 -17.14
N GLY A 439 -28.90 25.19 -16.39
CA GLY A 439 -30.10 25.73 -15.74
C GLY A 439 -30.05 27.23 -15.79
N SER A 440 -30.96 27.76 -16.57
CA SER A 440 -31.19 29.19 -16.89
C SER A 440 -31.47 30.07 -15.69
N GLY A 441 -30.78 31.20 -15.64
CA GLY A 441 -31.22 32.53 -15.29
C GLY A 441 -31.88 32.82 -13.94
N VAL A 442 -31.29 33.71 -13.16
CA VAL A 442 -31.86 34.99 -12.78
C VAL A 442 -30.80 35.82 -12.05
N ILE A 443 -30.47 36.96 -12.63
CA ILE A 443 -29.64 38.00 -12.01
C ILE A 443 -30.52 38.75 -11.02
N VAL A 444 -30.20 38.74 -9.74
CA VAL A 444 -30.77 39.70 -8.78
C VAL A 444 -29.63 40.58 -8.24
N TRP A 445 -29.76 41.81 -8.65
CA TRP A 445 -28.96 42.96 -8.23
C TRP A 445 -29.45 43.43 -6.86
N MET A 446 -28.65 43.37 -5.79
CA MET A 446 -28.96 44.01 -4.54
C MET A 446 -27.99 45.14 -4.20
N ARG A 447 -28.54 46.34 -4.26
CA ARG A 447 -27.94 47.60 -3.82
C ARG A 447 -27.66 47.59 -2.32
N LYS A 448 -26.48 48.04 -1.95
CA LYS A 448 -26.16 48.53 -0.61
C LYS A 448 -27.07 49.67 -0.22
N ARG A 449 -27.73 49.59 0.93
CA ARG A 449 -28.18 50.76 1.69
C ARG A 449 -27.47 50.79 3.05
N LYS A 450 -26.71 51.86 3.26
CA LYS A 450 -26.29 52.33 4.57
C LYS A 450 -27.57 52.82 5.31
N CYS A 451 -27.66 52.49 6.60
CA CYS A 451 -28.41 53.29 7.57
C CYS A 451 -27.58 53.45 8.82
N THR A 452 -27.28 54.72 9.08
CA THR A 452 -26.90 55.31 10.35
C THR A 452 -28.09 55.41 11.29
N LYS A 453 -27.97 54.87 12.49
CA LYS A 453 -28.21 55.58 13.76
C LYS A 453 -27.75 54.69 14.90
#